data_13d8c3955a2bc4e55e002e567bd55f0f
#
_entry.id   13d8c3955a2bc4e55e002e567bd55f0f
#
_cell.length_a   1.000
_cell.length_b   1.000
_cell.length_c   1.000
_cell.angle_alpha   90.00
_cell.angle_beta   90.00
_cell.angle_gamma   90.00
#
_symmetry.space_group_name_H-M   'P 1'
#
loop_
_entity.id
_entity.type
_entity.pdbx_description
1 polymer ?
#
loop_
_entity_poly.entity_id
_entity_poly.type
_entity_poly.pdbx_seq_one_letter_code
_entity_poly.pdbx_strand_id
1 'polypeptide(L)'
;GQPYPKPLARTREYVHIIREICEREKPVSYVGEHYQMPFPGGLELGKPLKSTVHPLRQHIPIYLGAEGPKNVALSAEICDGWLPLFFAPKDNQFYADALNEGFSKAGKSRIGDNGRIPEENNFEVVCPVSIVPDSDVERAADRVRPMLALYMGGMGAKGANFHYDVFCRMGYQNVADEVQECYLNGRKDEAAAAIPLSLVEEVALVGPVDKIADDLDRWRDTVVTT
;
A
#
# COMPACT_ATOMS: atom_id res chain seq x y z
N GLY A 1 2.48 -5.65 20.85
CA GLY A 1 3.43 -5.83 19.76
C GLY A 1 4.81 -5.32 20.11
N GLN A 2 5.80 -5.63 19.29
CA GLN A 2 7.15 -5.08 19.46
C GLN A 2 7.21 -3.62 18.98
N PRO A 3 7.94 -2.74 19.68
CA PRO A 3 8.18 -1.38 19.19
C PRO A 3 8.86 -1.40 17.81
N TYR A 4 8.38 -0.58 16.89
CA TYR A 4 8.97 -0.44 15.55
C TYR A 4 9.29 1.04 15.26
N PRO A 5 10.27 1.63 15.98
CA PRO A 5 10.66 3.01 15.77
C PRO A 5 11.37 3.19 14.42
N LYS A 6 11.28 4.39 13.84
CA LYS A 6 11.91 4.77 12.56
C LYS A 6 11.58 3.80 11.40
N PRO A 7 10.30 3.53 11.10
CA PRO A 7 9.90 2.51 10.13
C PRO A 7 10.51 2.74 8.73
N LEU A 8 10.59 3.98 8.25
CA LEU A 8 11.18 4.30 6.94
C LEU A 8 12.65 3.88 6.82
N ALA A 9 13.47 4.20 7.84
CA ALA A 9 14.87 3.84 7.84
C ALA A 9 15.05 2.31 7.90
N ARG A 10 14.26 1.63 8.75
CA ARG A 10 14.26 0.16 8.84
C ARG A 10 13.86 -0.50 7.52
N THR A 11 12.80 -0.01 6.88
CA THR A 11 12.36 -0.55 5.58
C THR A 11 13.44 -0.37 4.52
N ARG A 12 14.13 0.77 4.48
CA ARG A 12 15.23 1.02 3.56
C ARG A 12 16.36 0.02 3.73
N GLU A 13 16.85 -0.17 4.95
CA GLU A 13 17.90 -1.13 5.24
C GLU A 13 17.47 -2.57 4.90
N TYR A 14 16.22 -2.92 5.23
CA TYR A 14 15.68 -4.24 4.99
C TYR A 14 15.58 -4.57 3.49
N VAL A 15 15.07 -3.65 2.68
CA VAL A 15 15.01 -3.82 1.21
C VAL A 15 16.41 -3.97 0.62
N HIS A 16 17.37 -3.16 1.07
CA HIS A 16 18.75 -3.26 0.62
C HIS A 16 19.36 -4.64 0.92
N ILE A 17 19.19 -5.13 2.15
CA ILE A 17 19.66 -6.47 2.56
C ILE A 17 19.03 -7.56 1.69
N ILE A 18 17.72 -7.49 1.43
CA ILE A 18 17.03 -8.49 0.58
C ILE A 18 17.64 -8.49 -0.83
N ARG A 19 17.91 -7.32 -1.42
CA ARG A 19 18.52 -7.24 -2.75
C ARG A 19 19.90 -7.89 -2.77
N GLU A 20 20.79 -7.56 -1.85
CA GLU A 20 22.11 -8.20 -1.75
C GLU A 20 22.02 -9.73 -1.59
N ILE A 21 21.05 -10.23 -0.80
CA ILE A 21 20.81 -11.68 -0.64
C ILE A 21 20.39 -12.32 -1.96
N CYS A 22 19.53 -11.67 -2.74
CA CYS A 22 19.01 -12.19 -4.01
C CYS A 22 20.04 -12.11 -5.14
N GLU A 23 20.83 -11.06 -5.20
CA GLU A 23 21.89 -10.85 -6.19
C GLU A 23 23.03 -11.89 -6.04
N ARG A 24 23.32 -12.31 -4.83
CA ARG A 24 24.31 -13.37 -4.51
C ARG A 24 25.72 -13.13 -5.04
N GLU A 25 26.13 -11.93 -5.24
CA GLU A 25 27.50 -11.63 -5.72
C GLU A 25 28.58 -12.05 -4.73
N LYS A 26 28.27 -11.86 -3.43
CA LYS A 26 29.17 -12.19 -2.31
C LYS A 26 28.36 -12.61 -1.08
N PRO A 27 28.99 -13.21 -0.05
CA PRO A 27 28.35 -13.37 1.26
C PRO A 27 27.96 -12.01 1.83
N VAL A 28 26.72 -11.87 2.33
CA VAL A 28 26.16 -10.60 2.78
C VAL A 28 26.63 -10.29 4.20
N SER A 29 27.27 -9.13 4.33
CA SER A 29 27.54 -8.47 5.62
C SER A 29 26.96 -7.08 5.56
N TYR A 30 26.24 -6.67 6.60
CA TYR A 30 25.56 -5.38 6.65
C TYR A 30 25.78 -4.71 8.00
N VAL A 31 26.13 -3.43 7.99
CA VAL A 31 26.27 -2.61 9.20
C VAL A 31 25.43 -1.35 9.00
N GLY A 32 24.19 -1.40 9.47
CA GLY A 32 23.24 -0.30 9.45
C GLY A 32 22.95 0.25 10.84
N GLU A 33 22.07 1.23 10.89
CA GLU A 33 21.55 1.78 12.16
C GLU A 33 20.64 0.78 12.89
N HIS A 34 19.87 -0.02 12.10
CA HIS A 34 18.81 -0.87 12.62
C HIS A 34 19.07 -2.36 12.44
N TYR A 35 19.85 -2.71 11.44
CA TYR A 35 20.21 -4.11 11.15
C TYR A 35 21.72 -4.25 11.08
N GLN A 36 22.20 -5.35 11.68
CA GLN A 36 23.62 -5.72 11.61
C GLN A 36 23.75 -7.20 11.31
N MET A 37 24.50 -7.54 10.29
CA MET A 37 24.77 -8.92 9.89
C MET A 37 26.27 -9.10 9.62
N PRO A 38 26.96 -10.12 10.22
CA PRO A 38 26.43 -10.98 11.26
C PRO A 38 26.06 -10.22 12.54
N PHE A 39 25.17 -10.80 13.37
CA PHE A 39 24.79 -10.20 14.65
C PHE A 39 26.03 -10.07 15.54
N PRO A 40 26.30 -8.91 16.14
CA PRO A 40 27.55 -8.65 16.89
C PRO A 40 27.56 -9.20 18.30
N GLY A 41 26.46 -9.80 18.74
CA GLY A 41 26.31 -10.36 20.09
C GLY A 41 26.48 -11.88 20.13
N GLY A 42 26.37 -12.44 21.31
CA GLY A 42 26.48 -13.86 21.57
C GLY A 42 27.92 -14.36 21.66
N LEU A 43 28.20 -15.49 21.03
CA LEU A 43 29.51 -16.17 21.09
C LEU A 43 30.51 -15.67 20.04
N GLU A 44 30.21 -14.59 19.30
CA GLU A 44 31.04 -14.02 18.23
C GLU A 44 31.37 -15.03 17.11
N LEU A 45 30.53 -16.05 16.92
CA LEU A 45 30.67 -17.09 15.88
C LEU A 45 29.92 -16.72 14.59
N GLY A 46 29.34 -15.52 14.52
CA GLY A 46 28.59 -15.06 13.38
C GLY A 46 29.45 -14.96 12.12
N LYS A 47 28.90 -15.43 11.00
CA LYS A 47 29.54 -15.35 9.67
C LYS A 47 28.64 -14.58 8.71
N PRO A 48 29.22 -13.93 7.67
CA PRO A 48 28.43 -13.37 6.59
C PRO A 48 27.41 -14.36 6.03
N LEU A 49 26.20 -13.89 5.75
CA LEU A 49 25.11 -14.72 5.26
C LEU A 49 25.40 -15.18 3.83
N LYS A 50 25.51 -16.48 3.62
CA LYS A 50 25.54 -17.09 2.29
C LYS A 50 24.24 -17.84 2.06
N SER A 51 23.36 -17.25 1.23
CA SER A 51 22.10 -17.88 0.88
C SER A 51 22.32 -19.23 0.18
N THR A 52 21.56 -20.24 0.57
CA THR A 52 21.51 -21.55 -0.10
C THR A 52 20.51 -21.54 -1.26
N VAL A 53 19.61 -20.56 -1.31
CA VAL A 53 18.69 -20.37 -2.42
C VAL A 53 19.43 -19.76 -3.60
N HIS A 54 19.20 -20.29 -4.79
CA HIS A 54 19.73 -19.82 -6.06
C HIS A 54 18.58 -19.24 -6.89
N PRO A 55 18.31 -17.93 -6.82
CA PRO A 55 17.26 -17.31 -7.62
C PRO A 55 17.54 -17.51 -9.12
N LEU A 56 16.48 -17.73 -9.91
CA LEU A 56 16.59 -17.84 -11.37
C LEU A 56 16.99 -16.52 -12.04
N ARG A 57 16.78 -15.39 -11.33
CA ARG A 57 17.16 -14.04 -11.76
C ARG A 57 17.74 -13.28 -10.58
N GLN A 58 18.72 -12.44 -10.82
CA GLN A 58 19.37 -11.63 -9.79
C GLN A 58 18.43 -10.53 -9.26
N HIS A 59 17.72 -9.85 -10.17
CA HIS A 59 16.75 -8.85 -9.79
C HIS A 59 15.36 -9.48 -9.61
N ILE A 60 14.89 -9.50 -8.36
CA ILE A 60 13.53 -9.89 -7.99
C ILE A 60 12.77 -8.62 -7.65
N PRO A 61 11.66 -8.30 -8.35
CA PRO A 61 10.87 -7.11 -8.04
C PRO A 61 10.36 -7.11 -6.60
N ILE A 62 10.51 -5.98 -5.93
CA ILE A 62 10.04 -5.75 -4.56
C ILE A 62 8.98 -4.66 -4.61
N TYR A 63 7.79 -4.98 -4.09
CA TYR A 63 6.68 -4.05 -3.98
C TYR A 63 6.45 -3.72 -2.52
N LEU A 64 6.22 -2.44 -2.22
CA LEU A 64 5.96 -2.00 -0.86
C LEU A 64 4.48 -1.68 -0.67
N GLY A 65 3.82 -2.36 0.30
CA GLY A 65 2.51 -1.95 0.81
C GLY A 65 2.66 -0.67 1.63
N ALA A 66 1.98 0.39 1.26
CA ALA A 66 2.10 1.68 1.91
C ALA A 66 0.84 2.53 1.75
N GLU A 67 0.48 3.27 2.81
CA GLU A 67 -0.71 4.12 2.83
C GLU A 67 -0.37 5.61 3.09
N GLY A 68 0.67 5.88 3.85
CA GLY A 68 1.09 7.25 4.14
C GLY A 68 2.06 7.80 3.09
N PRO A 69 2.05 9.12 2.81
CA PRO A 69 2.80 9.72 1.70
C PRO A 69 4.32 9.46 1.78
N LYS A 70 4.89 9.44 2.99
CA LYS A 70 6.33 9.17 3.17
C LYS A 70 6.72 7.74 2.81
N ASN A 71 5.85 6.75 3.10
CA ASN A 71 6.08 5.36 2.71
C ASN A 71 5.83 5.15 1.21
N VAL A 72 4.85 5.84 0.63
CA VAL A 72 4.62 5.86 -0.82
C VAL A 72 5.83 6.46 -1.55
N ALA A 73 6.37 7.58 -1.08
CA ALA A 73 7.61 8.15 -1.60
C ALA A 73 8.79 7.18 -1.47
N LEU A 74 8.90 6.49 -0.33
CA LEU A 74 9.96 5.49 -0.12
C LEU A 74 9.83 4.32 -1.12
N SER A 75 8.61 3.85 -1.43
CA SER A 75 8.43 2.79 -2.44
C SER A 75 8.97 3.22 -3.81
N ALA A 76 8.67 4.44 -4.25
CA ALA A 76 9.15 4.99 -5.52
C ALA A 76 10.67 5.19 -5.55
N GLU A 77 11.28 5.47 -4.39
CA GLU A 77 12.71 5.67 -4.26
C GLU A 77 13.51 4.35 -4.34
N ILE A 78 13.06 3.29 -3.63
CA ILE A 78 13.89 2.09 -3.41
C ILE A 78 13.30 0.77 -3.91
N CYS A 79 12.01 0.75 -4.29
CA CYS A 79 11.31 -0.45 -4.73
C CYS A 79 10.99 -0.42 -6.23
N ASP A 80 10.40 -1.52 -6.72
CA ASP A 80 9.98 -1.71 -8.10
C ASP A 80 8.48 -1.45 -8.26
N GLY A 81 7.77 -1.29 -7.16
CA GLY A 81 6.35 -1.00 -7.18
C GLY A 81 5.76 -0.65 -5.82
N TRP A 82 4.52 -0.21 -5.86
CA TRP A 82 3.70 0.15 -4.73
C TRP A 82 2.37 -0.61 -4.75
N LEU A 83 1.92 -1.05 -3.58
CA LEU A 83 0.65 -1.75 -3.37
C LEU A 83 -0.26 -0.88 -2.49
N PRO A 84 -1.06 0.03 -3.05
CA PRO A 84 -2.14 0.68 -2.30
C PRO A 84 -3.25 -0.31 -1.98
N LEU A 85 -3.84 -0.24 -0.78
CA LEU A 85 -5.00 -1.09 -0.47
C LEU A 85 -6.33 -0.41 -0.84
N PHE A 86 -6.45 0.87 -0.52
CA PHE A 86 -7.64 1.66 -0.83
C PHE A 86 -7.22 2.91 -1.61
N PHE A 87 -7.27 2.82 -2.91
CA PHE A 87 -6.98 3.94 -3.80
C PHE A 87 -8.29 4.48 -4.37
N ALA A 88 -8.50 5.78 -4.28
CA ALA A 88 -9.60 6.47 -4.95
C ALA A 88 -9.03 7.31 -6.09
N PRO A 89 -9.56 7.18 -7.35
CA PRO A 89 -9.08 7.97 -8.49
C PRO A 89 -9.07 9.48 -8.25
N LYS A 90 -9.99 10.02 -7.45
CA LYS A 90 -10.03 11.44 -7.08
C LYS A 90 -8.80 11.91 -6.31
N ASP A 91 -8.14 11.00 -5.58
CA ASP A 91 -6.96 11.30 -4.78
C ASP A 91 -5.64 11.06 -5.53
N ASN A 92 -5.73 10.82 -6.85
CA ASN A 92 -4.56 10.52 -7.70
C ASN A 92 -3.43 11.53 -7.54
N GLN A 93 -3.73 12.83 -7.50
CA GLN A 93 -2.72 13.88 -7.39
C GLN A 93 -1.93 13.79 -6.09
N PHE A 94 -2.59 13.48 -4.98
CA PHE A 94 -1.92 13.28 -3.69
C PHE A 94 -0.86 12.18 -3.74
N TYR A 95 -1.17 11.06 -4.38
CA TYR A 95 -0.24 9.96 -4.53
C TYR A 95 0.81 10.21 -5.61
N ALA A 96 0.45 10.88 -6.70
CA ALA A 96 1.39 11.30 -7.73
C ALA A 96 2.49 12.22 -7.16
N ASP A 97 2.12 13.15 -6.27
CA ASP A 97 3.09 14.03 -5.61
C ASP A 97 4.04 13.24 -4.70
N ALA A 98 3.51 12.28 -3.93
CA ALA A 98 4.32 11.42 -3.08
C ALA A 98 5.29 10.54 -3.89
N LEU A 99 4.80 9.91 -4.97
CA LEU A 99 5.64 9.12 -5.88
C LEU A 99 6.72 9.99 -6.54
N ASN A 100 6.37 11.21 -6.96
CA ASN A 100 7.32 12.17 -7.55
C ASN A 100 8.44 12.57 -6.59
N GLU A 101 8.16 12.68 -5.29
CA GLU A 101 9.21 12.89 -4.28
C GLU A 101 10.21 11.71 -4.27
N GLY A 102 9.71 10.48 -4.31
CA GLY A 102 10.54 9.29 -4.35
C GLY A 102 11.32 9.14 -5.66
N PHE A 103 10.66 9.33 -6.80
CA PHE A 103 11.31 9.29 -8.11
C PHE A 103 12.43 10.31 -8.24
N SER A 104 12.21 11.53 -7.73
CA SER A 104 13.25 12.57 -7.72
C SER A 104 14.50 12.13 -6.93
N LYS A 105 14.33 11.48 -5.78
CA LYS A 105 15.43 10.94 -4.97
C LYS A 105 16.17 9.80 -5.68
N ALA A 106 15.43 9.01 -6.47
CA ALA A 106 15.99 7.91 -7.26
C ALA A 106 16.58 8.34 -8.61
N GLY A 107 16.49 9.62 -8.97
CA GLY A 107 16.91 10.12 -10.29
C GLY A 107 16.04 9.65 -11.45
N LYS A 108 14.77 9.27 -11.16
CA LYS A 108 13.77 8.81 -12.13
C LYS A 108 12.92 9.97 -12.66
N SER A 109 12.24 9.75 -13.78
CA SER A 109 11.34 10.71 -14.40
C SER A 109 10.10 10.99 -13.56
N ARG A 110 9.61 12.23 -13.57
CA ARG A 110 8.41 12.63 -12.86
C ARG A 110 7.15 12.23 -13.63
N ILE A 111 6.09 11.94 -12.89
CA ILE A 111 4.73 11.81 -13.44
C ILE A 111 4.35 13.16 -14.05
N GLY A 112 3.94 13.12 -15.31
CA GLY A 112 3.51 14.31 -16.04
C GLY A 112 2.03 14.64 -15.85
N ASP A 113 1.54 15.59 -16.67
CA ASP A 113 0.15 16.09 -16.62
C ASP A 113 -0.91 15.03 -16.99
N ASN A 114 -0.48 13.94 -17.65
CA ASN A 114 -1.35 12.79 -17.97
C ASN A 114 -1.67 11.91 -16.76
N GLY A 115 -1.09 12.19 -15.57
CA GLY A 115 -1.30 11.44 -14.34
C GLY A 115 -0.67 10.05 -14.30
N ARG A 116 0.07 9.63 -15.35
CA ARG A 116 0.63 8.28 -15.49
C ARG A 116 2.11 8.24 -15.17
N ILE A 117 2.54 7.09 -14.66
CA ILE A 117 3.96 6.82 -14.41
C ILE A 117 4.68 6.64 -15.75
N PRO A 118 5.81 7.35 -15.98
CA PRO A 118 6.64 7.14 -17.16
C PRO A 118 7.14 5.69 -17.25
N GLU A 119 7.04 5.09 -18.45
CA GLU A 119 7.42 3.68 -18.69
C GLU A 119 8.89 3.44 -18.36
N GLU A 120 9.76 4.40 -18.61
CA GLU A 120 11.20 4.31 -18.31
C GLU A 120 11.50 4.19 -16.81
N ASN A 121 10.58 4.56 -15.94
CA ASN A 121 10.75 4.35 -14.49
C ASN A 121 10.70 2.86 -14.11
N ASN A 122 10.12 2.02 -14.96
CA ASN A 122 9.92 0.59 -14.68
C ASN A 122 9.38 0.35 -13.27
N PHE A 123 8.29 1.05 -12.94
CA PHE A 123 7.66 1.05 -11.63
C PHE A 123 6.17 0.77 -11.76
N GLU A 124 5.67 -0.17 -10.98
CA GLU A 124 4.27 -0.57 -11.03
C GLU A 124 3.50 -0.09 -9.80
N VAL A 125 2.26 0.31 -10.02
CA VAL A 125 1.26 0.53 -8.97
C VAL A 125 0.16 -0.51 -9.15
N VAL A 126 0.18 -1.51 -8.28
CA VAL A 126 -0.76 -2.64 -8.33
C VAL A 126 -1.85 -2.43 -7.28
N CYS A 127 -3.04 -2.06 -7.74
CA CYS A 127 -4.17 -1.72 -6.88
C CYS A 127 -5.24 -2.81 -6.89
N PRO A 128 -5.46 -3.52 -5.78
CA PRO A 128 -6.58 -4.45 -5.69
C PRO A 128 -7.91 -3.67 -5.62
N VAL A 129 -8.82 -3.94 -6.55
CA VAL A 129 -10.15 -3.32 -6.60
C VAL A 129 -11.21 -4.41 -6.54
N SER A 130 -12.15 -4.29 -5.62
CA SER A 130 -13.31 -5.19 -5.57
C SER A 130 -14.25 -4.90 -6.73
N ILE A 131 -14.57 -5.93 -7.53
CA ILE A 131 -15.54 -5.84 -8.63
C ILE A 131 -16.73 -6.73 -8.27
N VAL A 132 -17.90 -6.14 -8.09
CA VAL A 132 -19.13 -6.84 -7.69
C VAL A 132 -20.27 -6.53 -8.65
N PRO A 133 -20.44 -7.30 -9.73
CA PRO A 133 -21.55 -7.13 -10.65
C PRO A 133 -22.87 -7.53 -9.99
N ASP A 134 -23.84 -6.64 -10.04
CA ASP A 134 -25.21 -6.87 -9.60
C ASP A 134 -26.15 -5.87 -10.30
N SER A 135 -27.42 -6.25 -10.54
CA SER A 135 -28.43 -5.32 -11.07
C SER A 135 -28.84 -4.23 -10.06
N ASP A 136 -28.58 -4.45 -8.77
CA ASP A 136 -28.83 -3.55 -7.66
C ASP A 136 -27.50 -3.10 -7.05
N VAL A 137 -27.22 -1.81 -7.15
CA VAL A 137 -25.96 -1.20 -6.70
C VAL A 137 -25.81 -1.30 -5.18
N GLU A 138 -26.88 -1.09 -4.42
CA GLU A 138 -26.84 -1.18 -2.95
C GLU A 138 -26.55 -2.62 -2.49
N ARG A 139 -27.19 -3.60 -3.11
CA ARG A 139 -26.92 -5.02 -2.83
C ARG A 139 -25.48 -5.43 -3.20
N ALA A 140 -24.92 -4.85 -4.27
CA ALA A 140 -23.52 -5.03 -4.61
C ALA A 140 -22.61 -4.41 -3.55
N ALA A 141 -22.90 -3.18 -3.10
CA ALA A 141 -22.13 -2.45 -2.09
C ALA A 141 -22.18 -3.18 -0.73
N ASP A 142 -23.28 -3.79 -0.36
CA ASP A 142 -23.42 -4.58 0.89
C ASP A 142 -22.43 -5.74 0.99
N ARG A 143 -21.92 -6.23 -0.15
CA ARG A 143 -20.90 -7.28 -0.16
C ARG A 143 -19.50 -6.73 0.12
N VAL A 144 -19.28 -5.41 -0.09
CA VAL A 144 -17.99 -4.73 0.12
C VAL A 144 -17.90 -4.11 1.51
N ARG A 145 -19.02 -3.57 2.03
CA ARG A 145 -19.10 -2.87 3.31
C ARG A 145 -18.45 -3.60 4.50
N PRO A 146 -18.64 -4.92 4.70
CA PRO A 146 -18.02 -5.62 5.83
C PRO A 146 -16.48 -5.59 5.80
N MET A 147 -15.87 -5.67 4.61
CA MET A 147 -14.42 -5.55 4.45
C MET A 147 -13.96 -4.13 4.80
N LEU A 148 -14.63 -3.10 4.28
CA LEU A 148 -14.30 -1.71 4.60
C LEU A 148 -14.43 -1.44 6.11
N ALA A 149 -15.51 -1.93 6.74
CA ALA A 149 -15.71 -1.80 8.19
C ALA A 149 -14.60 -2.49 9.00
N LEU A 150 -14.12 -3.65 8.57
CA LEU A 150 -12.99 -4.33 9.20
C LEU A 150 -11.73 -3.48 9.17
N TYR A 151 -11.36 -2.95 7.99
CA TYR A 151 -10.15 -2.17 7.84
C TYR A 151 -10.24 -0.81 8.55
N MET A 152 -11.36 -0.14 8.43
CA MET A 152 -11.61 1.16 9.06
C MET A 152 -11.69 1.05 10.58
N GLY A 153 -12.35 0.01 11.09
CA GLY A 153 -12.64 -0.14 12.51
C GLY A 153 -11.76 -1.14 13.27
N GLY A 154 -11.32 -2.23 12.64
CA GLY A 154 -10.77 -3.41 13.33
C GLY A 154 -9.29 -3.72 13.09
N MET A 155 -8.66 -3.17 12.06
CA MET A 155 -7.27 -3.53 11.70
C MET A 155 -6.19 -2.80 12.50
N GLY A 156 -6.54 -1.92 13.42
CA GLY A 156 -5.61 -1.21 14.28
C GLY A 156 -6.27 -0.74 15.57
N ALA A 157 -5.47 -0.39 16.56
CA ALA A 157 -5.96 0.25 17.76
C ALA A 157 -6.44 1.68 17.45
N LYS A 158 -7.35 2.20 18.26
CA LYS A 158 -7.81 3.59 18.15
C LYS A 158 -6.61 4.54 18.22
N GLY A 159 -6.48 5.44 17.22
CA GLY A 159 -5.34 6.36 17.08
C GLY A 159 -4.06 5.72 16.49
N ALA A 160 -4.11 4.44 16.05
CA ALA A 160 -2.99 3.75 15.42
C ALA A 160 -3.46 2.84 14.25
N ASN A 161 -4.52 3.24 13.56
CA ASN A 161 -5.05 2.55 12.40
C ASN A 161 -4.82 3.41 11.15
N PHE A 162 -3.78 3.10 10.37
CA PHE A 162 -3.44 3.86 9.17
C PHE A 162 -4.46 3.67 8.02
N HIS A 163 -5.25 2.61 8.01
CA HIS A 163 -6.36 2.47 7.06
C HIS A 163 -7.49 3.45 7.37
N TYR A 164 -7.81 3.65 8.66
CA TYR A 164 -8.73 4.70 9.09
C TYR A 164 -8.28 6.07 8.55
N ASP A 165 -6.98 6.39 8.62
CA ASP A 165 -6.43 7.65 8.13
C ASP A 165 -6.60 7.82 6.60
N VAL A 166 -6.62 6.71 5.83
CA VAL A 166 -6.90 6.75 4.38
C VAL A 166 -8.31 7.27 4.14
N PHE A 167 -9.31 6.71 4.80
CA PHE A 167 -10.71 7.14 4.62
C PHE A 167 -10.94 8.57 5.11
N CYS A 168 -10.24 9.00 6.16
CA CYS A 168 -10.27 10.41 6.61
C CYS A 168 -9.73 11.35 5.52
N ARG A 169 -8.63 10.99 4.85
CA ARG A 169 -8.09 11.78 3.72
C ARG A 169 -9.04 11.84 2.53
N MET A 170 -9.80 10.78 2.27
CA MET A 170 -10.85 10.76 1.26
C MET A 170 -12.06 11.67 1.59
N GLY A 171 -12.08 12.29 2.78
CA GLY A 171 -13.16 13.18 3.24
C GLY A 171 -14.26 12.49 4.05
N TYR A 172 -14.06 11.24 4.48
CA TYR A 172 -15.04 10.45 5.21
C TYR A 172 -14.72 10.32 6.72
N GLN A 173 -14.15 11.37 7.34
CA GLN A 173 -13.78 11.36 8.77
C GLN A 173 -14.95 10.94 9.66
N ASN A 174 -16.15 11.56 9.51
CA ASN A 174 -17.30 11.26 10.36
C ASN A 174 -17.76 9.80 10.22
N VAL A 175 -17.73 9.26 9.00
CA VAL A 175 -18.04 7.85 8.72
C VAL A 175 -17.02 6.94 9.39
N ALA A 176 -15.73 7.28 9.26
CA ALA A 176 -14.66 6.49 9.85
C ALA A 176 -14.73 6.46 11.38
N ASP A 177 -15.10 7.59 12.02
CA ASP A 177 -15.32 7.69 13.47
C ASP A 177 -16.45 6.76 13.92
N GLU A 178 -17.61 6.83 13.25
CA GLU A 178 -18.79 6.01 13.55
C GLU A 178 -18.51 4.52 13.34
N VAL A 179 -17.92 4.17 12.21
CA VAL A 179 -17.54 2.77 11.87
C VAL A 179 -16.57 2.21 12.92
N GLN A 180 -15.53 2.97 13.28
CA GLN A 180 -14.57 2.53 14.27
C GLN A 180 -15.20 2.34 15.65
N GLU A 181 -16.06 3.26 16.07
CA GLU A 181 -16.80 3.14 17.35
C GLU A 181 -17.69 1.91 17.36
N CYS A 182 -18.53 1.71 16.34
CA CYS A 182 -19.40 0.54 16.23
C CYS A 182 -18.60 -0.76 16.22
N TYR A 183 -17.54 -0.82 15.40
CA TYR A 183 -16.73 -2.02 15.24
C TYR A 183 -16.02 -2.44 16.54
N LEU A 184 -15.37 -1.49 17.22
CA LEU A 184 -14.66 -1.75 18.49
C LEU A 184 -15.60 -2.14 19.64
N ASN A 185 -16.87 -1.75 19.57
CA ASN A 185 -17.92 -2.17 20.51
C ASN A 185 -18.63 -3.49 20.10
N GLY A 186 -18.12 -4.21 19.08
CA GLY A 186 -18.66 -5.48 18.62
C GLY A 186 -19.90 -5.37 17.72
N ARG A 187 -20.37 -4.16 17.41
CA ARG A 187 -21.54 -3.86 16.56
C ARG A 187 -21.13 -3.84 15.08
N LYS A 188 -20.65 -4.98 14.57
CA LYS A 188 -20.03 -5.05 13.23
C LYS A 188 -21.03 -4.82 12.09
N ASP A 189 -22.26 -5.25 12.24
CA ASP A 189 -23.30 -5.04 11.23
C ASP A 189 -23.70 -3.57 11.14
N GLU A 190 -23.78 -2.87 12.29
CA GLU A 190 -24.02 -1.43 12.33
C GLU A 190 -22.83 -0.67 11.73
N ALA A 191 -21.60 -1.10 12.02
CA ALA A 191 -20.39 -0.52 11.41
C ALA A 191 -20.41 -0.64 9.88
N ALA A 192 -20.79 -1.78 9.33
CA ALA A 192 -20.92 -1.96 7.89
C ALA A 192 -22.06 -1.08 7.31
N ALA A 193 -23.22 -1.03 7.98
CA ALA A 193 -24.36 -0.23 7.54
C ALA A 193 -24.09 1.30 7.57
N ALA A 194 -23.17 1.78 8.40
CA ALA A 194 -22.79 3.19 8.47
C ALA A 194 -21.98 3.65 7.23
N ILE A 195 -21.48 2.72 6.42
CA ILE A 195 -20.67 3.06 5.23
C ILE A 195 -21.60 3.43 4.06
N PRO A 196 -21.56 4.69 3.58
CA PRO A 196 -22.42 5.13 2.49
C PRO A 196 -21.98 4.52 1.15
N LEU A 197 -22.94 4.38 0.22
CA LEU A 197 -22.67 3.92 -1.15
C LEU A 197 -21.56 4.74 -1.81
N SER A 198 -21.57 6.05 -1.65
CA SER A 198 -20.57 6.96 -2.22
C SER A 198 -19.13 6.60 -1.83
N LEU A 199 -18.90 6.13 -0.59
CA LEU A 199 -17.57 5.67 -0.18
C LEU A 199 -17.20 4.33 -0.83
N VAL A 200 -18.17 3.41 -0.94
CA VAL A 200 -17.93 2.13 -1.63
C VAL A 200 -17.52 2.37 -3.07
N GLU A 201 -18.23 3.25 -3.79
CA GLU A 201 -17.96 3.59 -5.18
C GLU A 201 -16.62 4.33 -5.41
N GLU A 202 -16.01 4.91 -4.37
CA GLU A 202 -14.66 5.48 -4.48
C GLU A 202 -13.57 4.40 -4.61
N VAL A 203 -13.76 3.24 -3.97
CA VAL A 203 -12.70 2.22 -3.80
C VAL A 203 -13.08 0.85 -4.39
N ALA A 204 -14.26 0.73 -4.98
CA ALA A 204 -14.78 -0.49 -5.56
C ALA A 204 -15.61 -0.21 -6.81
N LEU A 205 -15.76 -1.23 -7.65
CA LEU A 205 -16.60 -1.21 -8.85
C LEU A 205 -17.83 -2.08 -8.57
N VAL A 206 -18.98 -1.45 -8.33
CA VAL A 206 -20.20 -2.13 -7.89
C VAL A 206 -21.41 -1.77 -8.75
N GLY A 207 -22.28 -2.74 -9.01
CA GLY A 207 -23.54 -2.52 -9.71
C GLY A 207 -23.64 -3.21 -11.08
N PRO A 208 -24.50 -2.70 -11.98
CA PRO A 208 -24.65 -3.21 -13.34
C PRO A 208 -23.34 -3.17 -14.13
N VAL A 209 -23.13 -4.12 -15.03
CA VAL A 209 -21.89 -4.27 -15.81
C VAL A 209 -21.59 -3.01 -16.61
N ASP A 210 -22.60 -2.37 -17.21
CA ASP A 210 -22.41 -1.13 -17.98
C ASP A 210 -21.90 0.01 -17.08
N LYS A 211 -22.47 0.15 -15.87
CA LYS A 211 -21.98 1.11 -14.86
C LYS A 211 -20.53 0.82 -14.45
N ILE A 212 -20.20 -0.46 -14.22
CA ILE A 212 -18.83 -0.85 -13.87
C ILE A 212 -17.84 -0.48 -14.98
N ALA A 213 -18.23 -0.67 -16.25
CA ALA A 213 -17.41 -0.31 -17.39
C ALA A 213 -17.17 1.21 -17.46
N ASP A 214 -18.22 2.02 -17.25
CA ASP A 214 -18.12 3.49 -17.20
C ASP A 214 -17.27 3.96 -16.01
N ASP A 215 -17.46 3.35 -14.83
CA ASP A 215 -16.69 3.69 -13.63
C ASP A 215 -15.20 3.37 -13.77
N LEU A 216 -14.85 2.32 -14.52
CA LEU A 216 -13.46 1.93 -14.77
C LEU A 216 -12.67 3.01 -15.52
N ASP A 217 -13.33 3.83 -16.33
CA ASP A 217 -12.66 4.92 -17.06
C ASP A 217 -12.01 5.94 -16.14
N ARG A 218 -12.52 6.11 -14.90
CA ARG A 218 -11.90 7.00 -13.89
C ARG A 218 -10.49 6.56 -13.47
N TRP A 219 -10.13 5.30 -13.69
CA TRP A 219 -8.83 4.74 -13.31
C TRP A 219 -7.77 4.91 -14.40
N ARG A 220 -8.17 5.18 -15.66
CA ARG A 220 -7.27 5.21 -16.82
C ARG A 220 -6.18 6.28 -16.71
N ASP A 221 -6.54 7.45 -16.17
CA ASP A 221 -5.63 8.61 -16.09
C ASP A 221 -5.14 8.80 -14.65
N THR A 222 -4.72 7.67 -14.03
CA THR A 222 -4.16 7.64 -12.69
C THR A 222 -2.77 7.00 -12.68
N VAL A 223 -2.14 7.02 -11.51
CA VAL A 223 -0.85 6.34 -11.28
C VAL A 223 -0.97 4.81 -11.27
N VAL A 224 -2.18 4.25 -11.24
CA VAL A 224 -2.39 2.79 -11.23
C VAL A 224 -2.00 2.20 -12.57
N THR A 225 -1.16 1.15 -12.54
CA THR A 225 -0.66 0.47 -13.74
C THR A 225 -1.27 -0.92 -13.92
N THR A 226 -1.73 -1.53 -12.82
CA THR A 226 -2.24 -2.91 -12.79
C THR A 226 -3.32 -3.07 -11.73
#